data_ccebab995ee61cb509447d485a219006
#
_entry.id   ccebab995ee61cb509447d485a219006
#
_cell.length_a   1.000
_cell.length_b   1.000
_cell.length_c   1.000
_cell.angle_alpha   90.00
_cell.angle_beta   90.00
_cell.angle_gamma   90.00
#
_symmetry.space_group_name_H-M   'P 1'
#
loop_
_entity.id
_entity.type
_entity.pdbx_description
1 polymer ?
#
loop_
_entity_poly.entity_id
_entity_poly.type
_entity_poly.pdbx_seq_one_letter_code
_entity_poly.pdbx_strand_id
1 'polypeptide(L)'
;MGEENSDHEKSNVWKKTEWAGLICIFFILMVLIHMLWNSGADGEMADIRSVSSGWYQIVDEKEEALDLPAMVKADQDGKIMLYNNTLTPEDKNKVLSINGLQDQPEVWMGKQCLFWYEENDFLKNDQMKGKMWADVWLAEDTGKEPVCLVYESNNRASLYIQAPVLGSFPAVSQKHFQESIFSFLMILGMWGTGIVSTIVFWYMKAHHIVEKRFLDASLFMFICGLWCYLDSGFYQMYGEHGAVGMVLSFYAFILMSVLMLWFVQNTISEKVRWVPQVWIFLLYGNAILQGILNILFHIPFVYMLFLTHIMLFSGVISMICLLWKE
;
A
#
# COMPACT_ATOMS: atom_id res chain seq x y z
N MET A 1 -5.59 -24.42 52.02
CA MET A 1 -5.24 -25.42 50.96
C MET A 1 -6.34 -25.64 49.91
N GLY A 2 -7.59 -25.20 50.15
CA GLY A 2 -8.69 -25.35 49.17
C GLY A 2 -8.89 -24.16 48.22
N GLU A 3 -8.52 -22.95 48.59
CA GLU A 3 -8.70 -21.73 47.77
C GLU A 3 -7.65 -21.58 46.67
N GLU A 4 -6.43 -21.98 46.91
CA GLU A 4 -5.34 -21.87 45.92
C GLU A 4 -5.53 -22.80 44.71
N ASN A 5 -6.19 -23.95 44.91
CA ASN A 5 -6.51 -24.87 43.80
C ASN A 5 -7.69 -24.38 42.95
N SER A 6 -8.63 -23.60 43.51
CA SER A 6 -9.77 -23.02 42.81
C SER A 6 -9.34 -21.89 41.85
N ASP A 7 -8.35 -21.11 42.25
CA ASP A 7 -7.87 -19.99 41.40
C ASP A 7 -6.98 -20.47 40.26
N HIS A 8 -6.21 -21.54 40.45
CA HIS A 8 -5.47 -22.18 39.36
C HIS A 8 -6.39 -22.86 38.33
N GLU A 9 -7.48 -23.45 38.76
CA GLU A 9 -8.47 -24.08 37.87
C GLU A 9 -9.25 -23.05 37.06
N LYS A 10 -9.67 -21.96 37.69
CA LYS A 10 -10.29 -20.80 37.02
C LYS A 10 -9.36 -20.15 35.97
N SER A 11 -8.09 -19.94 36.31
CA SER A 11 -7.09 -19.39 35.39
C SER A 11 -6.88 -20.27 34.15
N ASN A 12 -6.89 -21.59 34.30
CA ASN A 12 -6.74 -22.54 33.20
C ASN A 12 -7.99 -22.62 32.29
N VAL A 13 -9.18 -22.47 32.86
CA VAL A 13 -10.42 -22.42 32.09
C VAL A 13 -10.50 -21.13 31.28
N TRP A 14 -10.12 -20.00 31.86
CA TRP A 14 -10.06 -18.72 31.14
C TRP A 14 -9.08 -18.76 29.95
N LYS A 15 -7.88 -19.26 30.14
CA LYS A 15 -6.90 -19.41 29.05
C LYS A 15 -7.43 -20.32 27.92
N LYS A 16 -8.11 -21.42 28.26
CA LYS A 16 -8.69 -22.31 27.22
C LYS A 16 -9.82 -21.66 26.43
N THR A 17 -10.67 -20.85 27.06
CA THR A 17 -11.75 -20.11 26.39
C THR A 17 -11.22 -19.01 25.48
N GLU A 18 -10.15 -18.32 25.87
CA GLU A 18 -9.47 -17.32 25.03
C GLU A 18 -8.87 -17.94 23.76
N TRP A 19 -8.16 -19.05 23.88
CA TRP A 19 -7.63 -19.79 22.73
C TRP A 19 -8.73 -20.34 21.81
N ALA A 20 -9.82 -20.84 22.38
CA ALA A 20 -10.95 -21.30 21.59
C ALA A 20 -11.61 -20.15 20.82
N GLY A 21 -11.73 -18.96 21.43
CA GLY A 21 -12.22 -17.74 20.77
C GLY A 21 -11.35 -17.31 19.60
N LEU A 22 -10.02 -17.28 19.81
CA LEU A 22 -9.05 -16.94 18.75
C LEU A 22 -9.09 -17.94 17.59
N ILE A 23 -9.18 -19.25 17.89
CA ILE A 23 -9.29 -20.30 16.88
C ILE A 23 -10.59 -20.15 16.08
N CYS A 24 -11.72 -19.85 16.74
CA CYS A 24 -12.99 -19.60 16.06
C CYS A 24 -12.91 -18.38 15.14
N ILE A 25 -12.34 -17.27 15.61
CA ILE A 25 -12.16 -16.06 14.79
C ILE A 25 -11.28 -16.36 13.59
N PHE A 26 -10.17 -17.08 13.79
CA PHE A 26 -9.29 -17.49 12.69
C PHE A 26 -10.03 -18.38 11.68
N PHE A 27 -10.84 -19.32 12.15
CA PHE A 27 -11.62 -20.21 11.27
C PHE A 27 -12.70 -19.45 10.49
N ILE A 28 -13.39 -18.50 11.13
CA ILE A 28 -14.38 -17.63 10.48
C ILE A 28 -13.69 -16.78 9.40
N LEU A 29 -12.52 -16.20 9.70
CA LEU A 29 -11.73 -15.46 8.74
C LEU A 29 -11.31 -16.33 7.55
N MET A 30 -10.83 -17.55 7.79
CA MET A 30 -10.46 -18.50 6.72
C MET A 30 -11.65 -18.89 5.85
N VAL A 31 -12.83 -19.08 6.44
CA VAL A 31 -14.07 -19.36 5.70
C VAL A 31 -14.50 -18.16 4.88
N LEU A 32 -14.44 -16.96 5.45
CA LEU A 32 -14.73 -15.71 4.72
C LEU A 32 -13.76 -15.51 3.54
N ILE A 33 -12.48 -15.75 3.75
CA ILE A 33 -11.46 -15.70 2.69
C ILE A 33 -11.81 -16.71 1.59
N HIS A 34 -12.12 -17.94 1.96
CA HIS A 34 -12.47 -18.99 1.02
C HIS A 34 -13.75 -18.66 0.23
N MET A 35 -14.76 -18.11 0.90
CA MET A 35 -16.00 -17.66 0.25
C MET A 35 -15.73 -16.48 -0.70
N LEU A 36 -14.96 -15.47 -0.28
CA LEU A 36 -14.59 -14.34 -1.12
C LEU A 36 -13.71 -14.77 -2.32
N TRP A 37 -12.83 -15.75 -2.11
CA TRP A 37 -12.00 -16.30 -3.17
C TRP A 37 -12.81 -17.06 -4.22
N ASN A 38 -13.80 -17.84 -3.80
CA ASN A 38 -14.61 -18.67 -4.70
C ASN A 38 -15.86 -17.96 -5.25
N SER A 39 -16.34 -16.89 -4.62
CA SER A 39 -17.61 -16.26 -5.01
C SER A 39 -17.66 -15.59 -6.38
N GLY A 40 -16.56 -15.57 -7.12
CA GLY A 40 -16.49 -14.95 -8.44
C GLY A 40 -15.68 -15.71 -9.47
N ALA A 41 -15.22 -16.94 -9.15
CA ALA A 41 -14.17 -17.58 -9.96
C ALA A 41 -14.65 -18.12 -11.31
N ASP A 42 -15.92 -18.45 -11.48
CA ASP A 42 -16.30 -19.34 -12.57
C ASP A 42 -16.93 -18.67 -13.82
N GLY A 43 -17.31 -17.40 -13.77
CA GLY A 43 -17.97 -16.74 -14.91
C GLY A 43 -17.28 -15.46 -15.39
N GLU A 44 -16.89 -14.58 -14.49
CA GLU A 44 -16.39 -13.25 -14.84
C GLU A 44 -14.88 -13.24 -15.13
N MET A 45 -14.08 -14.08 -14.48
CA MET A 45 -12.63 -14.20 -14.74
C MET A 45 -12.30 -14.80 -16.10
N ALA A 46 -13.23 -15.50 -16.74
CA ALA A 46 -13.04 -16.01 -18.11
C ALA A 46 -12.90 -14.90 -19.16
N ASP A 47 -13.32 -13.66 -18.84
CA ASP A 47 -13.23 -12.49 -19.73
C ASP A 47 -11.94 -11.68 -19.56
N ILE A 48 -11.02 -12.12 -18.69
CA ILE A 48 -9.73 -11.45 -18.49
C ILE A 48 -8.66 -12.06 -19.37
N ARG A 49 -7.97 -11.20 -20.13
CA ARG A 49 -6.74 -11.58 -20.85
C ARG A 49 -5.58 -10.64 -20.53
N SER A 50 -4.38 -11.18 -20.47
CA SER A 50 -3.16 -10.38 -20.46
C SER A 50 -2.82 -9.93 -21.88
N VAL A 51 -2.59 -8.63 -22.07
CA VAL A 51 -2.11 -8.07 -23.34
C VAL A 51 -0.59 -8.08 -23.30
N SER A 52 -0.01 -9.28 -23.43
CA SER A 52 1.44 -9.48 -23.35
C SER A 52 2.16 -9.34 -24.67
N SER A 53 1.52 -9.65 -25.79
CA SER A 53 2.12 -9.65 -27.13
C SER A 53 1.59 -8.52 -28.02
N GLY A 54 2.26 -8.32 -29.14
CA GLY A 54 1.87 -7.31 -30.15
C GLY A 54 2.25 -5.88 -29.77
N TRP A 55 3.11 -5.72 -28.78
CA TRP A 55 3.69 -4.42 -28.45
C TRP A 55 4.89 -4.13 -29.33
N TYR A 56 5.10 -2.86 -29.66
CA TYR A 56 6.28 -2.39 -30.33
C TYR A 56 6.65 -0.98 -29.90
N GLN A 57 7.94 -0.68 -29.98
CA GLN A 57 8.49 0.65 -29.76
C GLN A 57 9.10 1.15 -31.07
N ILE A 58 9.05 2.44 -31.33
CA ILE A 58 9.73 3.04 -32.48
C ILE A 58 11.09 3.56 -32.02
N VAL A 59 12.17 2.92 -32.49
CA VAL A 59 13.54 3.30 -32.20
C VAL A 59 14.26 3.57 -33.54
N ASP A 60 14.84 4.76 -33.69
CA ASP A 60 15.54 5.15 -34.93
C ASP A 60 14.70 4.90 -36.21
N GLU A 61 13.43 5.30 -36.17
CA GLU A 61 12.44 5.12 -37.25
C GLU A 61 12.11 3.65 -37.60
N LYS A 62 12.50 2.69 -36.76
CA LYS A 62 12.18 1.28 -36.92
C LYS A 62 11.28 0.77 -35.79
N GLU A 63 10.33 -0.07 -36.17
CA GLU A 63 9.50 -0.77 -35.21
C GLU A 63 10.30 -1.95 -34.61
N GLU A 64 10.50 -1.91 -33.32
CA GLU A 64 11.05 -3.03 -32.55
C GLU A 64 9.92 -3.71 -31.78
N ALA A 65 9.57 -4.94 -32.18
CA ALA A 65 8.57 -5.73 -31.49
C ALA A 65 9.09 -6.21 -30.12
N LEU A 66 8.21 -6.21 -29.13
CA LEU A 66 8.52 -6.69 -27.79
C LEU A 66 7.29 -7.35 -27.14
N ASP A 67 7.55 -8.27 -26.23
CA ASP A 67 6.51 -8.88 -25.39
C ASP A 67 6.65 -8.36 -23.96
N LEU A 68 5.51 -8.06 -23.32
CA LEU A 68 5.46 -7.65 -21.91
C LEU A 68 5.15 -8.85 -21.00
N PRO A 69 5.73 -8.90 -19.79
CA PRO A 69 6.51 -7.86 -19.12
C PRO A 69 7.96 -7.80 -19.61
N ALA A 70 8.52 -6.60 -19.74
CA ALA A 70 9.88 -6.38 -20.21
C ALA A 70 10.55 -5.13 -19.61
N MET A 71 11.90 -5.11 -19.65
CA MET A 71 12.68 -3.87 -19.45
C MET A 71 12.72 -3.11 -20.77
N VAL A 72 12.11 -1.93 -20.80
CA VAL A 72 12.04 -1.10 -22.00
C VAL A 72 12.94 0.11 -21.83
N LYS A 73 13.73 0.43 -22.85
CA LYS A 73 14.64 1.56 -22.85
C LYS A 73 13.88 2.86 -23.13
N ALA A 74 14.24 3.91 -22.40
CA ALA A 74 13.78 5.26 -22.69
C ALA A 74 14.49 5.82 -23.94
N ASP A 75 13.78 6.69 -24.66
CA ASP A 75 14.36 7.48 -25.73
C ASP A 75 15.32 8.59 -25.19
N GLN A 76 15.82 9.44 -26.09
CA GLN A 76 16.74 10.53 -25.74
C GLN A 76 16.07 11.60 -24.85
N ASP A 77 14.75 11.73 -24.96
CA ASP A 77 13.94 12.67 -24.19
C ASP A 77 13.47 12.07 -22.84
N GLY A 78 13.88 10.84 -22.53
CA GLY A 78 13.49 10.14 -21.31
C GLY A 78 12.07 9.61 -21.35
N LYS A 79 11.48 9.44 -22.53
CA LYS A 79 10.14 8.89 -22.72
C LYS A 79 10.19 7.46 -23.25
N ILE A 80 9.18 6.70 -22.92
CA ILE A 80 8.92 5.37 -23.47
C ILE A 80 7.53 5.39 -24.09
N MET A 81 7.44 5.12 -25.38
CA MET A 81 6.19 5.01 -26.12
C MET A 81 6.03 3.59 -26.63
N LEU A 82 4.99 2.88 -26.12
CA LEU A 82 4.67 1.53 -26.49
C LEU A 82 3.34 1.50 -27.23
N TYR A 83 3.35 0.95 -28.41
CA TYR A 83 2.17 0.81 -29.27
C TYR A 83 1.71 -0.63 -29.30
N ASN A 84 0.39 -0.84 -29.29
CA ASN A 84 -0.23 -2.15 -29.46
C ASN A 84 -1.36 -2.07 -30.50
N ASN A 85 -1.30 -2.97 -31.48
CA ASN A 85 -2.27 -3.06 -32.55
C ASN A 85 -3.12 -4.35 -32.52
N THR A 86 -3.03 -5.13 -31.44
CA THR A 86 -3.76 -6.40 -31.31
C THR A 86 -5.15 -6.25 -30.71
N LEU A 87 -5.51 -5.05 -30.27
CA LEU A 87 -6.87 -4.78 -29.80
C LEU A 87 -7.83 -4.77 -30.99
N THR A 88 -9.00 -5.37 -30.79
CA THR A 88 -10.02 -5.53 -31.82
C THR A 88 -11.27 -4.72 -31.48
N PRO A 89 -12.18 -4.46 -32.47
CA PRO A 89 -13.46 -3.81 -32.18
C PRO A 89 -14.34 -4.55 -31.15
N GLU A 90 -14.08 -5.85 -30.90
CA GLU A 90 -14.76 -6.65 -29.85
C GLU A 90 -14.33 -6.28 -28.44
N ASP A 91 -13.21 -5.56 -28.33
CA ASP A 91 -12.69 -5.08 -27.02
C ASP A 91 -13.30 -3.73 -26.62
N LYS A 92 -14.18 -3.17 -27.44
CA LYS A 92 -14.95 -1.97 -27.11
C LYS A 92 -15.69 -2.14 -25.79
N ASN A 93 -15.72 -1.08 -24.97
CA ASN A 93 -16.35 -1.04 -23.66
C ASN A 93 -15.70 -1.98 -22.61
N LYS A 94 -14.58 -2.60 -22.92
CA LYS A 94 -13.73 -3.27 -21.92
C LYS A 94 -12.81 -2.27 -21.25
N VAL A 95 -12.25 -2.69 -20.14
CA VAL A 95 -11.26 -1.93 -19.36
C VAL A 95 -9.88 -2.48 -19.63
N LEU A 96 -8.97 -1.62 -20.06
CA LEU A 96 -7.54 -1.88 -20.12
C LEU A 96 -6.94 -1.42 -18.79
N SER A 97 -6.56 -2.36 -17.96
CA SER A 97 -5.95 -2.08 -16.64
C SER A 97 -4.44 -2.15 -16.72
N ILE A 98 -3.79 -1.06 -16.32
CA ILE A 98 -2.35 -0.90 -16.34
C ILE A 98 -1.88 -0.73 -14.90
N ASN A 99 -0.96 -1.60 -14.48
CA ASN A 99 -0.35 -1.51 -13.15
C ASN A 99 0.95 -0.71 -13.27
N GLY A 100 0.96 0.49 -12.70
CA GLY A 100 2.12 1.38 -12.66
C GLY A 100 2.77 1.38 -11.27
N LEU A 101 4.07 1.06 -11.21
CA LEU A 101 4.90 1.26 -10.04
C LEU A 101 5.75 2.50 -10.27
N GLN A 102 5.39 3.62 -9.63
CA GLN A 102 6.12 4.90 -9.69
C GLN A 102 6.15 5.59 -11.06
N ASP A 103 5.64 4.95 -12.11
CA ASP A 103 5.65 5.47 -13.46
C ASP A 103 4.19 5.58 -13.90
N GLN A 104 3.72 6.79 -14.07
CA GLN A 104 2.33 7.07 -14.41
C GLN A 104 2.19 7.02 -15.92
N PRO A 105 1.50 6.03 -16.50
CA PRO A 105 1.28 5.98 -17.93
C PRO A 105 0.21 6.99 -18.35
N GLU A 106 0.45 7.65 -19.47
CA GLU A 106 -0.62 8.19 -20.28
C GLU A 106 -1.07 7.13 -21.26
N VAL A 107 -2.35 7.07 -21.54
CA VAL A 107 -2.94 6.13 -22.50
C VAL A 107 -3.60 6.90 -23.64
N TRP A 108 -3.12 6.68 -24.82
CA TRP A 108 -3.59 7.34 -26.04
C TRP A 108 -4.13 6.33 -27.03
N MET A 109 -5.13 6.74 -27.79
CA MET A 109 -5.62 6.01 -28.96
C MET A 109 -5.66 7.01 -30.12
N GLY A 110 -4.73 6.87 -31.07
CA GLY A 110 -4.51 7.86 -32.09
C GLY A 110 -4.21 9.25 -31.49
N LYS A 111 -5.12 10.20 -31.71
CA LYS A 111 -5.00 11.58 -31.18
C LYS A 111 -5.77 11.81 -29.88
N GLN A 112 -6.55 10.83 -29.46
CA GLN A 112 -7.37 10.94 -28.25
C GLN A 112 -6.60 10.43 -27.03
N CYS A 113 -6.43 11.28 -26.02
CA CYS A 113 -5.99 10.83 -24.70
C CYS A 113 -7.17 10.16 -23.99
N LEU A 114 -7.04 8.87 -23.69
CA LEU A 114 -8.04 8.11 -22.95
C LEU A 114 -7.82 8.20 -21.45
N PHE A 115 -6.57 8.32 -21.04
CA PHE A 115 -6.18 8.42 -19.64
C PHE A 115 -4.89 9.21 -19.51
N TRP A 116 -4.90 10.16 -18.62
CA TRP A 116 -3.70 10.83 -18.12
C TRP A 116 -3.89 11.07 -16.63
N TYR A 117 -2.79 11.04 -15.91
CA TYR A 117 -2.86 11.30 -14.47
C TYR A 117 -2.93 12.81 -14.25
N GLU A 118 -4.10 13.28 -13.85
CA GLU A 118 -4.30 14.68 -13.52
C GLU A 118 -3.59 14.98 -12.20
N GLU A 119 -2.48 15.71 -12.27
CA GLU A 119 -1.81 16.22 -11.08
C GLU A 119 -2.76 17.18 -10.37
N ASN A 120 -3.17 16.81 -9.18
CA ASN A 120 -3.96 17.69 -8.34
C ASN A 120 -3.14 18.96 -8.09
N ASP A 121 -3.71 20.15 -8.32
CA ASP A 121 -3.06 21.46 -8.18
C ASP A 121 -2.31 21.66 -6.85
N PHE A 122 -2.72 20.95 -5.81
CA PHE A 122 -2.10 20.95 -4.49
C PHE A 122 -0.74 20.19 -4.45
N LEU A 123 -0.51 19.28 -5.38
CA LEU A 123 0.67 18.41 -5.43
C LEU A 123 1.38 18.51 -6.79
N LYS A 124 1.40 19.71 -7.36
CA LYS A 124 1.87 20.06 -8.73
C LYS A 124 3.25 19.55 -9.15
N ASN A 125 4.03 19.00 -8.27
CA ASN A 125 5.39 18.63 -8.59
C ASN A 125 5.60 17.15 -8.27
N ASP A 126 5.47 16.27 -9.18
CA ASP A 126 6.04 14.89 -9.21
C ASP A 126 6.38 14.23 -7.86
N GLN A 127 5.70 14.64 -6.80
CA GLN A 127 6.21 14.60 -5.44
C GLN A 127 6.13 13.22 -4.83
N MET A 128 5.23 12.38 -5.30
CA MET A 128 5.17 11.01 -4.87
C MET A 128 4.41 10.14 -5.88
N LYS A 129 5.17 9.47 -6.74
CA LYS A 129 4.65 8.42 -7.61
C LYS A 129 4.67 7.11 -6.83
N GLY A 130 3.51 6.54 -6.57
CA GLY A 130 3.37 5.27 -5.86
C GLY A 130 2.77 4.19 -6.75
N LYS A 131 2.37 3.08 -6.13
CA LYS A 131 1.61 2.03 -6.80
C LYS A 131 0.29 2.60 -7.28
N MET A 132 -0.02 2.48 -8.57
CA MET A 132 -1.23 2.98 -9.19
C MET A 132 -1.84 1.94 -10.12
N TRP A 133 -3.16 1.88 -10.11
CA TRP A 133 -3.95 1.19 -11.13
C TRP A 133 -4.58 2.22 -12.06
N ALA A 134 -4.28 2.12 -13.36
CA ALA A 134 -4.92 2.92 -14.38
C ALA A 134 -5.92 2.04 -15.12
N ASP A 135 -7.18 2.16 -14.77
CA ASP A 135 -8.28 1.41 -15.38
C ASP A 135 -8.92 2.28 -16.47
N VAL A 136 -8.59 1.99 -17.72
CA VAL A 136 -8.92 2.82 -18.88
C VAL A 136 -10.03 2.18 -19.67
N TRP A 137 -11.18 2.85 -19.81
CA TRP A 137 -12.26 2.42 -20.67
C TRP A 137 -11.89 2.57 -22.14
N LEU A 138 -11.96 1.48 -22.88
CA LEU A 138 -11.71 1.49 -24.31
C LEU A 138 -12.87 2.12 -25.08
N ALA A 139 -12.53 3.07 -25.95
CA ALA A 139 -13.48 3.86 -26.72
C ALA A 139 -14.09 3.10 -27.89
N GLU A 140 -15.04 3.74 -28.58
CA GLU A 140 -15.72 3.19 -29.77
C GLU A 140 -14.79 2.96 -30.97
N ASP A 141 -13.66 3.65 -31.00
CA ASP A 141 -12.66 3.54 -32.07
C ASP A 141 -11.61 2.46 -31.84
N THR A 142 -11.78 1.64 -30.77
CA THR A 142 -10.91 0.50 -30.49
C THR A 142 -10.77 -0.43 -31.69
N GLY A 143 -9.54 -0.79 -32.03
CA GLY A 143 -9.19 -1.63 -33.15
C GLY A 143 -9.04 -0.89 -34.49
N LYS A 144 -9.31 0.42 -34.57
CA LYS A 144 -9.02 1.24 -35.75
C LYS A 144 -7.63 1.84 -35.70
N GLU A 145 -7.17 2.23 -34.51
CA GLU A 145 -5.86 2.81 -34.28
C GLU A 145 -5.16 2.06 -33.12
N PRO A 146 -3.82 2.02 -33.12
CA PRO A 146 -3.08 1.38 -32.03
C PRO A 146 -3.30 2.14 -30.71
N VAL A 147 -3.34 1.40 -29.61
CA VAL A 147 -3.24 1.97 -28.28
C VAL A 147 -1.77 2.29 -28.00
N CYS A 148 -1.49 3.47 -27.52
CA CYS A 148 -0.17 3.92 -27.14
C CYS A 148 -0.10 4.17 -25.63
N LEU A 149 0.87 3.53 -24.96
CA LEU A 149 1.25 3.81 -23.56
C LEU A 149 2.47 4.71 -23.57
N VAL A 150 2.37 5.84 -22.91
CA VAL A 150 3.49 6.78 -22.76
C VAL A 150 3.91 6.84 -21.30
N TYR A 151 5.18 6.55 -21.04
CA TYR A 151 5.78 6.64 -19.69
C TYR A 151 6.90 7.67 -19.70
N GLU A 152 7.04 8.38 -18.59
CA GLU A 152 8.21 9.22 -18.32
C GLU A 152 9.21 8.46 -17.45
N SER A 153 10.45 8.32 -17.93
CA SER A 153 11.46 7.50 -17.27
C SER A 153 12.11 8.16 -16.04
N ASN A 154 11.86 9.45 -15.81
CA ASN A 154 12.42 10.21 -14.68
C ASN A 154 13.94 10.02 -14.54
N ASN A 155 14.68 10.23 -15.62
CA ASN A 155 16.15 10.05 -15.74
C ASN A 155 16.64 8.59 -15.59
N ARG A 156 15.76 7.59 -15.71
CA ARG A 156 16.17 6.19 -15.79
C ARG A 156 16.41 5.80 -17.24
N ALA A 157 17.45 5.00 -17.47
CA ALA A 157 17.75 4.51 -18.82
C ALA A 157 16.73 3.49 -19.33
N SER A 158 15.98 2.83 -18.42
CA SER A 158 14.96 1.83 -18.75
C SER A 158 13.96 1.68 -17.62
N LEU A 159 12.73 1.26 -17.95
CA LEU A 159 11.66 0.92 -17.01
C LEU A 159 11.23 -0.52 -17.19
N TYR A 160 10.85 -1.18 -16.08
CA TYR A 160 10.17 -2.47 -16.13
C TYR A 160 8.68 -2.24 -16.29
N ILE A 161 8.13 -2.64 -17.44
CA ILE A 161 6.73 -2.44 -17.78
C ILE A 161 6.02 -3.79 -17.71
N GLN A 162 4.96 -3.83 -16.91
CA GLN A 162 4.11 -5.02 -16.79
C GLN A 162 3.13 -5.10 -17.97
N ALA A 163 2.71 -6.32 -18.31
CA ALA A 163 1.69 -6.52 -19.31
C ALA A 163 0.34 -6.01 -18.79
N PRO A 164 -0.34 -5.09 -19.53
CA PRO A 164 -1.69 -4.67 -19.21
C PRO A 164 -2.68 -5.84 -19.24
N VAL A 165 -3.76 -5.66 -18.51
CA VAL A 165 -4.84 -6.64 -18.44
C VAL A 165 -6.08 -6.04 -19.07
N LEU A 166 -6.74 -6.82 -19.92
CA LEU A 166 -7.96 -6.43 -20.59
C LEU A 166 -9.11 -7.32 -20.14
N GLY A 167 -10.25 -6.72 -19.80
CA GLY A 167 -11.44 -7.45 -19.41
C GLY A 167 -12.65 -6.55 -19.17
N SER A 168 -13.78 -7.14 -18.79
CA SER A 168 -14.91 -6.36 -18.30
C SER A 168 -14.57 -5.67 -16.97
N PHE A 169 -15.22 -4.54 -16.67
CA PHE A 169 -14.97 -3.79 -15.44
C PHE A 169 -15.13 -4.66 -14.15
N PRO A 170 -16.19 -5.50 -14.03
CA PRO A 170 -16.33 -6.38 -12.86
C PRO A 170 -15.17 -7.37 -12.74
N ALA A 171 -14.73 -7.95 -13.86
CA ALA A 171 -13.63 -8.90 -13.88
C ALA A 171 -12.29 -8.26 -13.46
N VAL A 172 -11.99 -7.06 -13.98
CA VAL A 172 -10.79 -6.29 -13.60
C VAL A 172 -10.83 -5.91 -12.13
N SER A 173 -11.96 -5.39 -11.64
CA SER A 173 -12.16 -5.04 -10.22
C SER A 173 -11.99 -6.25 -9.31
N GLN A 174 -12.50 -7.41 -9.70
CA GLN A 174 -12.32 -8.66 -8.96
C GLN A 174 -10.85 -9.08 -8.92
N LYS A 175 -10.12 -8.94 -10.02
CA LYS A 175 -8.68 -9.20 -10.06
C LYS A 175 -7.92 -8.28 -9.11
N HIS A 176 -8.19 -6.98 -9.10
CA HIS A 176 -7.59 -6.03 -8.14
C HIS A 176 -7.90 -6.41 -6.70
N PHE A 177 -9.12 -6.82 -6.42
CA PHE A 177 -9.49 -7.30 -5.09
C PHE A 177 -8.70 -8.55 -4.69
N GLN A 178 -8.59 -9.54 -5.60
CA GLN A 178 -7.82 -10.76 -5.33
C GLN A 178 -6.33 -10.47 -5.09
N GLU A 179 -5.73 -9.60 -5.89
CA GLU A 179 -4.34 -9.17 -5.70
C GLU A 179 -4.12 -8.44 -4.36
N SER A 180 -5.16 -7.78 -3.86
CA SER A 180 -5.12 -7.00 -2.61
C SER A 180 -5.65 -7.73 -1.39
N ILE A 181 -6.15 -8.96 -1.53
CA ILE A 181 -6.83 -9.69 -0.45
C ILE A 181 -5.94 -9.90 0.78
N PHE A 182 -4.67 -10.18 0.57
CA PHE A 182 -3.71 -10.33 1.66
C PHE A 182 -3.57 -9.03 2.46
N SER A 183 -3.43 -7.90 1.77
CA SER A 183 -3.37 -6.57 2.41
C SER A 183 -4.65 -6.25 3.16
N PHE A 184 -5.80 -6.56 2.57
CA PHE A 184 -7.11 -6.39 3.22
C PHE A 184 -7.21 -7.16 4.53
N LEU A 185 -6.77 -8.42 4.54
CA LEU A 185 -6.76 -9.25 5.75
C LEU A 185 -5.80 -8.71 6.82
N MET A 186 -4.64 -8.25 6.42
CA MET A 186 -3.68 -7.60 7.33
C MET A 186 -4.29 -6.34 7.96
N ILE A 187 -4.97 -5.51 7.18
CA ILE A 187 -5.68 -4.32 7.66
C ILE A 187 -6.76 -4.71 8.69
N LEU A 188 -7.60 -5.68 8.37
CA LEU A 188 -8.64 -6.17 9.29
C LEU A 188 -8.05 -6.72 10.59
N GLY A 189 -6.96 -7.50 10.50
CA GLY A 189 -6.26 -8.03 11.66
C GLY A 189 -5.69 -6.93 12.55
N MET A 190 -5.03 -5.93 11.96
CA MET A 190 -4.46 -4.80 12.69
C MET A 190 -5.54 -3.95 13.36
N TRP A 191 -6.58 -3.57 12.61
CA TRP A 191 -7.70 -2.78 13.18
C TRP A 191 -8.49 -3.57 14.21
N GLY A 192 -8.73 -4.87 13.98
CA GLY A 192 -9.37 -5.75 14.96
C GLY A 192 -8.57 -5.81 16.27
N THR A 193 -7.26 -5.99 16.19
CA THR A 193 -6.36 -5.97 17.36
C THR A 193 -6.37 -4.60 18.04
N GLY A 194 -6.38 -3.51 17.28
CA GLY A 194 -6.50 -2.15 17.79
C GLY A 194 -7.80 -1.93 18.57
N ILE A 195 -8.94 -2.40 18.04
CA ILE A 195 -10.24 -2.33 18.72
C ILE A 195 -10.21 -3.11 20.03
N VAL A 196 -9.74 -4.35 20.00
CA VAL A 196 -9.65 -5.19 21.22
C VAL A 196 -8.77 -4.52 22.27
N SER A 197 -7.59 -4.00 21.88
CA SER A 197 -6.69 -3.27 22.80
C SER A 197 -7.37 -2.03 23.38
N THR A 198 -8.15 -1.29 22.59
CA THR A 198 -8.94 -0.14 23.07
C THR A 198 -9.98 -0.56 24.10
N ILE A 199 -10.72 -1.63 23.83
CA ILE A 199 -11.74 -2.17 24.76
C ILE A 199 -11.06 -2.58 26.08
N VAL A 200 -9.94 -3.30 26.01
CA VAL A 200 -9.17 -3.70 27.19
C VAL A 200 -8.70 -2.48 27.99
N PHE A 201 -8.18 -1.44 27.33
CA PHE A 201 -7.78 -0.19 27.99
C PHE A 201 -8.96 0.44 28.76
N TRP A 202 -10.12 0.60 28.13
CA TRP A 202 -11.27 1.19 28.76
C TRP A 202 -11.82 0.34 29.91
N TYR A 203 -11.84 -0.99 29.75
CA TYR A 203 -12.22 -1.93 30.81
C TYR A 203 -11.31 -1.78 32.03
N MET A 204 -9.99 -1.79 31.84
CA MET A 204 -9.02 -1.62 32.94
C MET A 204 -9.16 -0.26 33.59
N LYS A 205 -9.33 0.81 32.81
CA LYS A 205 -9.56 2.16 33.32
C LYS A 205 -10.82 2.25 34.19
N ALA A 206 -11.89 1.58 33.81
CA ALA A 206 -13.13 1.51 34.60
C ALA A 206 -12.93 0.79 35.95
N HIS A 207 -11.97 -0.12 36.02
CA HIS A 207 -11.56 -0.80 37.26
C HIS A 207 -10.40 -0.10 37.97
N HIS A 208 -10.14 1.18 37.68
CA HIS A 208 -9.08 2.00 38.28
C HIS A 208 -7.64 1.51 38.01
N ILE A 209 -7.45 0.64 37.03
CA ILE A 209 -6.13 0.18 36.59
C ILE A 209 -5.76 1.02 35.35
N VAL A 210 -4.76 1.91 35.47
CA VAL A 210 -4.34 2.78 34.35
C VAL A 210 -3.12 2.18 33.68
N GLU A 211 -3.33 1.36 32.64
CA GLU A 211 -2.27 0.78 31.81
C GLU A 211 -2.28 1.44 30.42
N LYS A 212 -1.48 2.50 30.26
CA LYS A 212 -1.38 3.28 29.02
C LYS A 212 -0.87 2.44 27.83
N ARG A 213 -0.11 1.38 28.10
CA ARG A 213 0.46 0.49 27.08
C ARG A 213 -0.58 -0.09 26.11
N PHE A 214 -1.79 -0.39 26.60
CA PHE A 214 -2.87 -0.87 25.73
C PHE A 214 -3.39 0.19 24.78
N LEU A 215 -3.43 1.46 25.21
CA LEU A 215 -3.80 2.57 24.35
C LEU A 215 -2.72 2.82 23.28
N ASP A 216 -1.45 2.80 23.66
CA ASP A 216 -0.33 2.99 22.74
C ASP A 216 -0.27 1.87 21.71
N ALA A 217 -0.48 0.62 22.13
CA ALA A 217 -0.57 -0.53 21.24
C ALA A 217 -1.77 -0.41 20.26
N SER A 218 -2.91 0.06 20.77
CA SER A 218 -4.10 0.30 19.94
C SER A 218 -3.83 1.35 18.87
N LEU A 219 -3.29 2.50 19.24
CA LEU A 219 -2.96 3.58 18.29
C LEU A 219 -1.93 3.09 17.25
N PHE A 220 -0.91 2.36 17.68
CA PHE A 220 0.07 1.75 16.79
C PHE A 220 -0.61 0.83 15.77
N MET A 221 -1.49 -0.08 16.20
CA MET A 221 -2.20 -1.00 15.31
C MET A 221 -3.13 -0.27 14.34
N PHE A 222 -3.82 0.79 14.76
CA PHE A 222 -4.65 1.60 13.86
C PHE A 222 -3.82 2.28 12.77
N ILE A 223 -2.67 2.84 13.13
CA ILE A 223 -1.79 3.50 12.16
C ILE A 223 -1.09 2.49 11.26
N CYS A 224 -0.69 1.31 11.76
CA CYS A 224 -0.20 0.23 10.91
C CYS A 224 -1.24 -0.20 9.87
N GLY A 225 -2.49 -0.40 10.30
CA GLY A 225 -3.59 -0.74 9.39
C GLY A 225 -3.87 0.36 8.37
N LEU A 226 -3.82 1.64 8.80
CA LEU A 226 -3.95 2.79 7.89
C LEU A 226 -2.80 2.82 6.87
N TRP A 227 -1.56 2.62 7.31
CA TRP A 227 -0.42 2.56 6.41
C TRP A 227 -0.57 1.42 5.40
N CYS A 228 -0.91 0.21 5.83
CA CYS A 228 -1.17 -0.91 4.93
C CYS A 228 -2.30 -0.61 3.92
N TYR A 229 -3.37 0.06 4.35
CA TYR A 229 -4.48 0.46 3.48
C TYR A 229 -4.02 1.42 2.38
N LEU A 230 -3.22 2.41 2.74
CA LEU A 230 -2.69 3.41 1.81
C LEU A 230 -1.60 2.83 0.90
N ASP A 231 -0.65 2.05 1.46
CA ASP A 231 0.48 1.48 0.72
C ASP A 231 0.05 0.39 -0.27
N SER A 232 -0.99 -0.39 0.06
CA SER A 232 -1.53 -1.42 -0.84
C SER A 232 -2.18 -0.86 -2.10
N GLY A 233 -2.52 0.42 -2.12
CA GLY A 233 -3.31 1.04 -3.19
C GLY A 233 -4.80 0.68 -3.14
N PHE A 234 -5.25 -0.08 -2.11
CA PHE A 234 -6.63 -0.52 -1.98
C PHE A 234 -7.64 0.64 -1.96
N TYR A 235 -7.24 1.80 -1.44
CA TYR A 235 -8.06 3.01 -1.42
C TYR A 235 -8.42 3.51 -2.83
N GLN A 236 -7.64 3.18 -3.87
CA GLN A 236 -7.87 3.59 -5.25
C GLN A 236 -9.12 2.92 -5.86
N MET A 237 -9.57 1.81 -5.29
CA MET A 237 -10.84 1.19 -5.68
C MET A 237 -12.06 2.05 -5.31
N TYR A 238 -11.89 3.01 -4.39
CA TYR A 238 -12.97 3.83 -3.85
C TYR A 238 -12.77 5.34 -4.07
N GLY A 239 -11.64 5.78 -4.62
CA GLY A 239 -11.33 7.19 -4.79
C GLY A 239 -10.26 7.48 -5.84
N GLU A 240 -10.38 8.63 -6.48
CA GLU A 240 -9.52 9.03 -7.61
C GLU A 240 -8.20 9.72 -7.16
N HIS A 241 -8.05 10.04 -5.86
CA HIS A 241 -6.93 10.87 -5.38
C HIS A 241 -5.69 10.07 -4.96
N GLY A 242 -5.03 9.42 -5.91
CA GLY A 242 -3.83 8.61 -5.67
C GLY A 242 -2.70 9.36 -4.96
N ALA A 243 -2.43 10.60 -5.34
CA ALA A 243 -1.35 11.41 -4.78
C ALA A 243 -1.52 11.71 -3.28
N VAL A 244 -2.74 12.02 -2.85
CA VAL A 244 -3.04 12.27 -1.43
C VAL A 244 -2.80 11.02 -0.59
N GLY A 245 -3.23 9.85 -1.09
CA GLY A 245 -3.01 8.57 -0.41
C GLY A 245 -1.53 8.27 -0.23
N MET A 246 -0.68 8.59 -1.21
CA MET A 246 0.77 8.38 -1.12
C MET A 246 1.43 9.26 -0.06
N VAL A 247 1.08 10.55 -0.02
CA VAL A 247 1.60 11.46 1.02
C VAL A 247 1.16 11.00 2.41
N LEU A 248 -0.10 10.60 2.56
CA LEU A 248 -0.61 10.07 3.82
C LEU A 248 0.08 8.75 4.20
N SER A 249 0.36 7.86 3.25
CA SER A 249 1.12 6.63 3.49
C SER A 249 2.50 6.93 4.06
N PHE A 250 3.21 7.90 3.47
CA PHE A 250 4.52 8.32 3.94
C PHE A 250 4.49 8.84 5.39
N TYR A 251 3.56 9.72 5.72
CA TYR A 251 3.41 10.22 7.09
C TYR A 251 2.93 9.15 8.07
N ALA A 252 2.03 8.25 7.64
CA ALA A 252 1.60 7.12 8.45
C ALA A 252 2.77 6.20 8.80
N PHE A 253 3.70 5.96 7.87
CA PHE A 253 4.93 5.18 8.11
C PHE A 253 5.82 5.80 9.19
N ILE A 254 6.04 7.12 9.15
CA ILE A 254 6.80 7.83 10.18
C ILE A 254 6.06 7.77 11.52
N LEU A 255 4.74 8.03 11.52
CA LEU A 255 3.92 8.03 12.73
C LEU A 255 3.86 6.65 13.39
N MET A 256 3.80 5.58 12.60
CA MET A 256 3.89 4.21 13.09
C MET A 256 5.17 4.00 13.93
N SER A 257 6.30 4.50 13.42
CA SER A 257 7.59 4.41 14.12
C SER A 257 7.62 5.20 15.42
N VAL A 258 7.02 6.40 15.42
CA VAL A 258 6.87 7.22 16.63
C VAL A 258 6.01 6.53 17.69
N LEU A 259 4.89 5.93 17.30
CA LEU A 259 4.00 5.22 18.21
C LEU A 259 4.65 3.97 18.79
N MET A 260 5.45 3.26 18.00
CA MET A 260 6.27 2.15 18.49
C MET A 260 7.26 2.61 19.57
N LEU A 261 7.93 3.74 19.35
CA LEU A 261 8.85 4.31 20.35
C LEU A 261 8.12 4.76 21.62
N TRP A 262 6.91 5.30 21.50
CA TRP A 262 6.07 5.62 22.65
C TRP A 262 5.70 4.39 23.47
N PHE A 263 5.31 3.32 22.79
CA PHE A 263 5.04 2.04 23.45
C PHE A 263 6.28 1.54 24.22
N VAL A 264 7.46 1.56 23.58
CA VAL A 264 8.74 1.20 24.25
C VAL A 264 9.01 2.13 25.43
N GLN A 265 8.88 3.45 25.26
CA GLN A 265 9.09 4.43 26.32
C GLN A 265 8.23 4.17 27.56
N ASN A 266 6.98 3.74 27.38
CA ASN A 266 6.07 3.43 28.48
C ASN A 266 6.32 2.03 29.10
N THR A 267 7.18 1.22 28.47
CA THR A 267 7.51 -0.14 28.93
C THR A 267 8.82 -0.18 29.71
N ILE A 268 9.80 0.67 29.37
CA ILE A 268 11.15 0.69 29.96
C ILE A 268 11.19 1.50 31.26
N SER A 269 12.28 1.33 32.02
CA SER A 269 12.51 2.07 33.28
C SER A 269 12.67 3.57 33.05
N GLU A 270 12.30 4.39 34.06
CA GLU A 270 12.34 5.86 33.95
C GLU A 270 13.73 6.42 33.65
N LYS A 271 14.77 5.73 34.09
CA LYS A 271 16.17 6.18 33.97
C LYS A 271 16.62 6.29 32.50
N VAL A 272 16.04 5.48 31.63
CA VAL A 272 16.47 5.37 30.22
C VAL A 272 15.41 5.88 29.23
N ARG A 273 14.25 6.37 29.67
CA ARG A 273 13.17 6.91 28.85
C ARG A 273 13.59 8.07 27.94
N TRP A 274 14.67 8.76 28.28
CA TRP A 274 15.18 9.84 27.45
C TRP A 274 15.65 9.37 26.06
N VAL A 275 16.08 8.10 25.93
CA VAL A 275 16.59 7.56 24.65
C VAL A 275 15.48 7.48 23.59
N PRO A 276 14.35 6.77 23.80
CA PRO A 276 13.25 6.80 22.84
C PRO A 276 12.68 8.20 22.65
N GLN A 277 12.69 9.06 23.69
CA GLN A 277 12.20 10.44 23.58
C GLN A 277 13.02 11.27 22.59
N VAL A 278 14.35 11.11 22.57
CA VAL A 278 15.23 11.76 21.59
C VAL A 278 14.89 11.29 20.17
N TRP A 279 14.69 9.98 19.97
CA TRP A 279 14.32 9.45 18.64
C TRP A 279 12.95 9.91 18.20
N ILE A 280 11.96 9.98 19.08
CA ILE A 280 10.64 10.54 18.79
C ILE A 280 10.77 11.98 18.29
N PHE A 281 11.55 12.80 19.01
CA PHE A 281 11.79 14.20 18.63
C PHE A 281 12.49 14.31 17.27
N LEU A 282 13.49 13.47 17.01
CA LEU A 282 14.21 13.43 15.73
C LEU A 282 13.29 13.02 14.57
N LEU A 283 12.42 12.03 14.77
CA LEU A 283 11.47 11.57 13.75
C LEU A 283 10.41 12.65 13.44
N TYR A 284 9.88 13.33 14.45
CA TYR A 284 8.98 14.47 14.22
C TYR A 284 9.69 15.62 13.49
N GLY A 285 10.91 15.95 13.91
CA GLY A 285 11.72 16.96 13.24
C GLY A 285 12.00 16.59 11.77
N ASN A 286 12.30 15.32 11.50
CA ASN A 286 12.47 14.80 10.14
C ASN A 286 11.18 14.92 9.32
N ALA A 287 10.03 14.55 9.88
CA ALA A 287 8.73 14.66 9.19
C ALA A 287 8.40 16.11 8.81
N ILE A 288 8.60 17.04 9.75
CA ILE A 288 8.38 18.47 9.52
C ILE A 288 9.37 19.02 8.48
N LEU A 289 10.66 18.67 8.60
CA LEU A 289 11.70 19.11 7.67
C LEU A 289 11.39 18.63 6.24
N GLN A 290 11.01 17.36 6.09
CA GLN A 290 10.67 16.80 4.77
C GLN A 290 9.42 17.45 4.18
N GLY A 291 8.40 17.77 5.01
CA GLY A 291 7.25 18.56 4.56
C GLY A 291 7.64 19.95 4.07
N ILE A 292 8.50 20.64 4.80
CA ILE A 292 9.01 21.96 4.40
C ILE A 292 9.82 21.86 3.09
N LEU A 293 10.73 20.90 2.98
CA LEU A 293 11.55 20.69 1.77
C LEU A 293 10.67 20.34 0.56
N ASN A 294 9.63 19.55 0.75
CA ASN A 294 8.69 19.20 -0.30
C ASN A 294 7.88 20.44 -0.75
N ILE A 295 7.30 21.20 0.17
CA ILE A 295 6.43 22.35 -0.16
C ILE A 295 7.24 23.51 -0.73
N LEU A 296 8.38 23.88 -0.12
CA LEU A 296 9.14 25.07 -0.51
C LEU A 296 10.16 24.83 -1.63
N PHE A 297 10.79 23.65 -1.65
CA PHE A 297 11.87 23.34 -2.57
C PHE A 297 11.49 22.26 -3.60
N HIS A 298 10.24 21.79 -3.56
CA HIS A 298 9.73 20.80 -4.49
C HIS A 298 10.57 19.51 -4.55
N ILE A 299 11.20 19.13 -3.43
CA ILE A 299 11.99 17.90 -3.34
C ILE A 299 11.02 16.73 -3.12
N PRO A 300 10.99 15.73 -4.02
CA PRO A 300 10.13 14.55 -3.86
C PRO A 300 10.45 13.77 -2.57
N PHE A 301 9.41 13.30 -1.87
CA PHE A 301 9.56 12.48 -0.65
C PHE A 301 10.42 11.24 -0.86
N VAL A 302 10.40 10.65 -2.05
CA VAL A 302 11.18 9.46 -2.39
C VAL A 302 12.69 9.67 -2.21
N TYR A 303 13.20 10.85 -2.57
CA TYR A 303 14.63 11.17 -2.38
C TYR A 303 14.99 11.36 -0.90
N MET A 304 14.03 11.78 -0.08
CA MET A 304 14.22 11.98 1.35
C MET A 304 14.01 10.69 2.16
N LEU A 305 13.44 9.66 1.54
CA LEU A 305 13.13 8.38 2.18
C LEU A 305 14.39 7.69 2.72
N PHE A 306 15.52 7.84 2.03
CA PHE A 306 16.82 7.31 2.47
C PHE A 306 17.22 7.82 3.86
N LEU A 307 17.06 9.12 4.11
CA LEU A 307 17.33 9.72 5.42
C LEU A 307 16.40 9.13 6.49
N THR A 308 15.13 9.00 6.18
CA THR A 308 14.15 8.39 7.08
C THR A 308 14.53 6.95 7.43
N HIS A 309 14.95 6.13 6.47
CA HIS A 309 15.38 4.77 6.73
C HIS A 309 16.62 4.69 7.61
N ILE A 310 17.61 5.56 7.38
CA ILE A 310 18.80 5.63 8.26
C ILE A 310 18.39 5.95 9.70
N MET A 311 17.51 6.94 9.89
CA MET A 311 17.05 7.32 11.22
C MET A 311 16.28 6.19 11.90
N LEU A 312 15.37 5.52 11.17
CA LEU A 312 14.62 4.38 11.67
C LEU A 312 15.54 3.22 12.08
N PHE A 313 16.46 2.86 11.19
CA PHE A 313 17.40 1.77 11.45
C PHE A 313 18.31 2.06 12.67
N SER A 314 18.82 3.28 12.75
CA SER A 314 19.63 3.73 13.91
C SER A 314 18.80 3.74 15.21
N GLY A 315 17.53 4.15 15.13
CA GLY A 315 16.59 4.12 16.24
C GLY A 315 16.34 2.70 16.74
N VAL A 316 16.08 1.76 15.82
CA VAL A 316 15.87 0.34 16.16
C VAL A 316 17.11 -0.26 16.84
N ILE A 317 18.31 -0.03 16.29
CA ILE A 317 19.56 -0.50 16.89
C ILE A 317 19.72 0.08 18.31
N SER A 318 19.45 1.39 18.48
CA SER A 318 19.53 2.04 19.79
C SER A 318 18.58 1.40 20.80
N MET A 319 17.35 1.05 20.37
CA MET A 319 16.37 0.38 21.23
C MET A 319 16.80 -1.04 21.58
N ILE A 320 17.32 -1.81 20.63
CA ILE A 320 17.84 -3.16 20.88
C ILE A 320 18.98 -3.11 21.90
N CYS A 321 19.94 -2.19 21.71
CA CYS A 321 21.06 -2.00 22.65
C CYS A 321 20.58 -1.58 24.05
N LEU A 322 19.52 -0.78 24.12
CA LEU A 322 18.91 -0.35 25.38
C LEU A 322 18.28 -1.52 26.11
N LEU A 323 17.41 -2.28 25.42
CA LEU A 323 16.72 -3.43 25.99
C LEU A 323 17.67 -4.57 26.39
N TRP A 324 18.83 -4.67 25.74
CA TRP A 324 19.87 -5.64 26.13
C TRP A 324 20.55 -5.28 27.44
N LYS A 325 20.59 -3.99 27.79
CA LYS A 325 21.27 -3.50 29.02
C LYS A 325 20.34 -3.42 30.23
N GLU A 326 19.04 -3.41 30.05
CA GLU A 326 18.02 -3.50 31.10
C GLU A 326 17.75 -4.95 31.52
#